data_a722fb65a33114ebb7f495f857dc0279
#
_entry.id   a722fb65a33114ebb7f495f857dc0279
#
_cell.length_a   1.000
_cell.length_b   1.000
_cell.length_c   1.000
_cell.angle_alpha   90.00
_cell.angle_beta   90.00
_cell.angle_gamma   90.00
#
_symmetry.space_group_name_H-M   'P 1'
#
loop_
_entity.id
_entity.type
_entity.pdbx_description
1 polymer ?
#
loop_
_entity_poly.entity_id
_entity_poly.type
_entity_poly.pdbx_seq_one_letter_code
_entity_poly.pdbx_strand_id
1 'polypeptide(L)'
;MSSDDIDRYDLQTVMANTIVHSDNTGYGLLRERFDQNDFQAWCAAADVDAAAWQGEWYPYYTPRDLAKMWLNVGAYVAEGQGNAPWLADVLQQTELSFLRTALGEGRRVLSKPGYEIDTPWYDMGALNDAGLVVTDTDVYVIAIMSDADYDDEYFTDNEHLIVDLASALGAAHDRLLFEGA
;
A
#
# COMPACT_ATOMS: atom_id res chain seq x y z
N MET A 1 -4.07 -13.92 -20.02
CA MET A 1 -5.08 -14.35 -19.04
C MET A 1 -6.30 -13.46 -19.27
N SER A 2 -7.49 -14.00 -19.29
CA SER A 2 -8.72 -13.24 -19.55
C SER A 2 -9.51 -13.06 -18.25
N SER A 3 -10.48 -12.11 -18.24
CA SER A 3 -11.39 -11.89 -17.10
C SER A 3 -12.12 -13.18 -16.65
N ASP A 4 -12.27 -14.15 -17.55
CA ASP A 4 -12.83 -15.46 -17.24
C ASP A 4 -11.92 -16.30 -16.34
N ASP A 5 -10.66 -15.91 -16.16
CA ASP A 5 -9.71 -16.62 -15.29
C ASP A 5 -9.92 -16.27 -13.80
N ILE A 6 -10.39 -15.06 -13.49
CA ILE A 6 -10.78 -14.70 -12.10
C ILE A 6 -11.92 -15.54 -11.56
N ASP A 7 -12.91 -15.86 -12.41
CA ASP A 7 -14.06 -16.69 -12.01
C ASP A 7 -13.65 -18.15 -11.67
N ARG A 8 -12.42 -18.55 -12.00
CA ARG A 8 -11.86 -19.86 -11.65
C ARG A 8 -11.09 -19.85 -10.33
N TYR A 9 -10.72 -18.70 -9.82
CA TYR A 9 -9.99 -18.53 -8.58
C TYR A 9 -10.88 -17.89 -7.52
N ASP A 10 -10.74 -18.32 -6.31
CA ASP A 10 -11.33 -17.62 -5.18
C ASP A 10 -10.73 -16.22 -5.06
N LEU A 11 -11.58 -15.19 -5.15
CA LEU A 11 -11.17 -13.80 -5.13
C LEU A 11 -10.35 -13.45 -3.87
N GLN A 12 -10.72 -14.01 -2.73
CA GLN A 12 -9.97 -13.78 -1.48
C GLN A 12 -8.54 -14.33 -1.59
N THR A 13 -8.37 -15.49 -2.20
CA THR A 13 -7.04 -16.07 -2.45
C THR A 13 -6.21 -15.21 -3.38
N VAL A 14 -6.78 -14.71 -4.48
CA VAL A 14 -6.10 -13.82 -5.42
C VAL A 14 -5.67 -12.52 -4.71
N MET A 15 -6.58 -11.89 -3.98
CA MET A 15 -6.29 -10.68 -3.21
C MET A 15 -5.21 -10.90 -2.14
N ALA A 16 -5.31 -12.00 -1.38
CA ALA A 16 -4.33 -12.33 -0.36
C ALA A 16 -2.93 -12.51 -0.96
N ASN A 17 -2.79 -13.28 -2.04
CA ASN A 17 -1.51 -13.47 -2.71
C ASN A 17 -0.95 -12.15 -3.27
N THR A 18 -1.80 -11.32 -3.87
CA THR A 18 -1.41 -10.00 -4.38
C THR A 18 -0.91 -9.09 -3.25
N ILE A 19 -1.58 -9.09 -2.11
CA ILE A 19 -1.21 -8.23 -0.98
C ILE A 19 0.01 -8.78 -0.25
N VAL A 20 -0.02 -10.06 0.15
CA VAL A 20 1.01 -10.66 1.02
C VAL A 20 2.33 -10.86 0.26
N HIS A 21 2.27 -11.45 -0.92
CA HIS A 21 3.45 -11.87 -1.71
C HIS A 21 3.76 -10.92 -2.87
N SER A 22 3.01 -9.82 -3.05
CA SER A 22 3.14 -8.94 -4.22
C SER A 22 3.01 -9.69 -5.56
N ASP A 23 2.07 -10.66 -5.65
CA ASP A 23 1.88 -11.47 -6.85
C ASP A 23 1.40 -10.62 -8.03
N ASN A 24 2.26 -10.43 -9.02
CA ASN A 24 1.98 -9.66 -10.23
C ASN A 24 0.88 -10.30 -11.11
N THR A 25 0.74 -11.63 -11.05
CA THR A 25 -0.34 -12.32 -11.77
C THR A 25 -1.70 -11.96 -11.15
N GLY A 26 -1.81 -12.06 -9.83
CA GLY A 26 -2.99 -11.66 -9.09
C GLY A 26 -3.30 -10.17 -9.27
N TYR A 27 -2.28 -9.30 -9.22
CA TYR A 27 -2.43 -7.88 -9.50
C TYR A 27 -3.04 -7.61 -10.89
N GLY A 28 -2.51 -8.25 -11.93
CA GLY A 28 -3.06 -8.12 -13.30
C GLY A 28 -4.51 -8.56 -13.40
N LEU A 29 -4.88 -9.69 -12.77
CA LEU A 29 -6.26 -10.18 -12.74
C LEU A 29 -7.21 -9.21 -12.04
N LEU A 30 -6.79 -8.63 -10.91
CA LEU A 30 -7.60 -7.64 -10.18
C LEU A 30 -7.78 -6.37 -11.01
N ARG A 31 -6.71 -5.88 -11.67
CA ARG A 31 -6.76 -4.73 -12.56
C ARG A 31 -7.74 -4.95 -13.73
N GLU A 32 -7.61 -6.08 -14.41
CA GLU A 32 -8.50 -6.43 -15.52
C GLU A 32 -9.98 -6.46 -15.10
N ARG A 33 -10.26 -6.93 -13.90
CA ARG A 33 -11.62 -7.10 -13.40
C ARG A 33 -12.25 -5.84 -12.84
N PHE A 34 -11.47 -4.98 -12.17
CA PHE A 34 -12.00 -3.90 -11.33
C PHE A 34 -11.60 -2.48 -11.75
N ASP A 35 -10.61 -2.29 -12.64
CA ASP A 35 -10.09 -0.96 -13.00
C ASP A 35 -11.15 -0.02 -13.63
N GLN A 36 -12.18 -0.55 -14.28
CA GLN A 36 -13.08 0.28 -15.03
C GLN A 36 -14.03 1.10 -14.14
N ASN A 37 -14.99 0.46 -13.50
CA ASN A 37 -16.05 1.19 -12.79
C ASN A 37 -15.81 1.22 -11.28
N ASP A 38 -15.42 0.08 -10.70
CA ASP A 38 -15.34 -0.06 -9.26
C ASP A 38 -14.16 0.72 -8.69
N PHE A 39 -13.00 0.62 -9.34
CA PHE A 39 -11.81 1.37 -8.92
C PHE A 39 -11.97 2.87 -9.13
N GLN A 40 -12.59 3.29 -10.23
CA GLN A 40 -12.87 4.72 -10.48
C GLN A 40 -13.82 5.29 -9.43
N ALA A 41 -14.88 4.57 -9.08
CA ALA A 41 -15.80 5.00 -8.02
C ALA A 41 -15.09 5.09 -6.67
N TRP A 42 -14.19 4.16 -6.39
CA TRP A 42 -13.39 4.16 -5.16
C TRP A 42 -12.39 5.33 -5.11
N CYS A 43 -11.70 5.63 -6.22
CA CYS A 43 -10.82 6.81 -6.32
C CYS A 43 -11.61 8.11 -6.13
N ALA A 44 -12.80 8.22 -6.77
CA ALA A 44 -13.64 9.41 -6.62
C ALA A 44 -14.10 9.60 -5.16
N ALA A 45 -14.42 8.52 -4.45
CA ALA A 45 -14.74 8.58 -3.03
C ALA A 45 -13.55 9.03 -2.15
N ALA A 46 -12.31 8.77 -2.61
CA ALA A 46 -11.09 9.24 -1.98
C ALA A 46 -10.66 10.66 -2.40
N ASP A 47 -11.41 11.32 -3.27
CA ASP A 47 -11.01 12.59 -3.91
C ASP A 47 -9.64 12.47 -4.63
N VAL A 48 -9.47 11.38 -5.39
CA VAL A 48 -8.29 11.07 -6.21
C VAL A 48 -8.72 10.95 -7.66
N ASP A 49 -7.93 11.53 -8.56
CA ASP A 49 -8.17 11.41 -10.00
C ASP A 49 -7.77 10.01 -10.50
N ALA A 50 -8.78 9.19 -10.84
CA ALA A 50 -8.57 7.87 -11.38
C ALA A 50 -7.94 7.85 -12.79
N ALA A 51 -7.96 8.98 -13.51
CA ALA A 51 -7.40 9.05 -14.87
C ALA A 51 -5.91 8.76 -14.91
N ALA A 52 -5.17 9.12 -13.84
CA ALA A 52 -3.74 8.82 -13.70
C ALA A 52 -3.43 7.32 -13.63
N TRP A 53 -4.43 6.49 -13.36
CA TRP A 53 -4.30 5.04 -13.17
C TRP A 53 -4.71 4.23 -14.40
N GLN A 54 -5.40 4.87 -15.34
CA GLN A 54 -5.96 4.17 -16.50
C GLN A 54 -4.88 3.86 -17.53
N GLY A 55 -4.77 2.59 -17.92
CA GLY A 55 -3.93 2.14 -19.01
C GLY A 55 -2.46 1.91 -18.66
N GLU A 56 -2.00 2.37 -17.52
CA GLU A 56 -0.64 2.16 -17.07
C GLU A 56 -0.54 1.00 -16.09
N TRP A 57 0.45 0.12 -16.28
CA TRP A 57 0.67 -0.99 -15.36
C TRP A 57 1.14 -0.50 -13.99
N TYR A 58 2.05 0.47 -13.98
CA TYR A 58 2.50 1.22 -12.81
C TYR A 58 2.10 2.69 -12.97
N PRO A 59 0.94 3.11 -12.43
CA PRO A 59 0.44 4.46 -12.61
C PRO A 59 1.23 5.48 -11.80
N TYR A 60 1.32 6.70 -12.33
CA TYR A 60 1.91 7.84 -11.64
C TYR A 60 0.88 8.52 -10.75
N TYR A 61 1.20 8.70 -9.48
CA TYR A 61 0.38 9.40 -8.51
C TYR A 61 1.26 10.03 -7.42
N THR A 62 0.68 10.89 -6.62
CA THR A 62 1.42 11.58 -5.56
C THR A 62 1.30 10.84 -4.22
N PRO A 63 2.25 11.07 -3.27
CA PRO A 63 2.11 10.58 -1.91
C PRO A 63 0.79 11.02 -1.24
N ARG A 64 0.30 12.22 -1.61
CA ARG A 64 -1.00 12.73 -1.13
C ARG A 64 -2.16 11.88 -1.62
N ASP A 65 -2.17 11.50 -2.89
CA ASP A 65 -3.22 10.65 -3.46
C ASP A 65 -3.19 9.27 -2.81
N LEU A 66 -1.99 8.71 -2.66
CA LEU A 66 -1.80 7.45 -1.96
C LEU A 66 -2.31 7.52 -0.51
N ALA A 67 -2.00 8.59 0.22
CA ALA A 67 -2.50 8.79 1.59
C ALA A 67 -4.03 8.88 1.63
N LYS A 68 -4.68 9.60 0.69
CA LYS A 68 -6.14 9.65 0.58
C LYS A 68 -6.75 8.27 0.34
N MET A 69 -6.15 7.47 -0.52
CA MET A 69 -6.59 6.08 -0.75
C MET A 69 -6.49 5.23 0.51
N TRP A 70 -5.39 5.35 1.24
CA TRP A 70 -5.23 4.66 2.53
C TRP A 70 -6.18 5.14 3.62
N LEU A 71 -6.59 6.41 3.63
CA LEU A 71 -7.66 6.88 4.51
C LEU A 71 -8.99 6.19 4.22
N ASN A 72 -9.32 5.94 2.94
CA ASN A 72 -10.48 5.15 2.56
C ASN A 72 -10.38 3.69 3.02
N VAL A 73 -9.21 3.07 2.86
CA VAL A 73 -8.95 1.72 3.42
C VAL A 73 -9.15 1.74 4.94
N GLY A 74 -8.62 2.76 5.61
CA GLY A 74 -8.76 2.92 7.06
C GLY A 74 -10.23 3.05 7.50
N ALA A 75 -11.02 3.83 6.78
CA ALA A 75 -12.46 3.95 7.05
C ALA A 75 -13.17 2.60 6.90
N TYR A 76 -12.89 1.85 5.83
CA TYR A 76 -13.47 0.52 5.62
C TYR A 76 -13.04 -0.47 6.73
N VAL A 77 -11.76 -0.49 7.08
CA VAL A 77 -11.26 -1.36 8.16
C VAL A 77 -11.91 -1.02 9.50
N ALA A 78 -12.11 0.29 9.78
CA ALA A 78 -12.74 0.76 11.01
C ALA A 78 -14.22 0.36 11.14
N GLU A 79 -14.93 0.13 10.02
CA GLU A 79 -16.31 -0.40 10.06
C GLU A 79 -16.39 -1.76 10.76
N GLY A 80 -15.34 -2.57 10.66
CA GLY A 80 -15.22 -3.86 11.34
C GLY A 80 -16.24 -4.92 10.89
N GLN A 81 -16.90 -4.70 9.74
CA GLN A 81 -17.96 -5.56 9.21
C GLN A 81 -17.55 -6.23 7.91
N GLY A 82 -18.27 -7.28 7.53
CA GLY A 82 -18.03 -7.98 6.26
C GLY A 82 -16.60 -8.52 6.14
N ASN A 83 -15.91 -8.13 5.08
CA ASN A 83 -14.54 -8.55 4.81
C ASN A 83 -13.46 -7.61 5.42
N ALA A 84 -13.86 -6.56 6.15
CA ALA A 84 -12.91 -5.60 6.73
C ALA A 84 -11.91 -6.24 7.72
N PRO A 85 -12.31 -7.12 8.65
CA PRO A 85 -11.35 -7.82 9.52
C PRO A 85 -10.36 -8.68 8.73
N TRP A 86 -10.86 -9.42 7.75
CA TRP A 86 -10.01 -10.24 6.88
C TRP A 86 -8.99 -9.37 6.11
N LEU A 87 -9.42 -8.24 5.52
CA LEU A 87 -8.51 -7.34 4.82
C LEU A 87 -7.43 -6.78 5.75
N ALA A 88 -7.81 -6.38 6.96
CA ALA A 88 -6.86 -5.90 7.95
C ALA A 88 -5.81 -6.97 8.32
N ASP A 89 -6.23 -8.23 8.46
CA ASP A 89 -5.32 -9.33 8.76
C ASP A 89 -4.37 -9.62 7.58
N VAL A 90 -4.86 -9.57 6.35
CA VAL A 90 -4.05 -9.78 5.15
C VAL A 90 -3.02 -8.64 4.98
N LEU A 91 -3.40 -7.38 5.19
CA LEU A 91 -2.51 -6.23 5.11
C LEU A 91 -1.42 -6.26 6.21
N GLN A 92 -1.69 -6.87 7.35
CA GLN A 92 -0.70 -7.06 8.41
C GLN A 92 0.32 -8.15 8.07
N GLN A 93 -0.01 -9.05 7.16
CA GLN A 93 0.81 -10.21 6.80
C GLN A 93 1.72 -9.99 5.57
N THR A 94 1.76 -8.77 5.00
CA THR A 94 2.69 -8.47 3.90
C THR A 94 4.10 -8.94 4.25
N GLU A 95 4.73 -9.70 3.36
CA GLU A 95 6.08 -10.26 3.61
C GLU A 95 7.11 -9.16 3.80
N LEU A 96 7.07 -8.14 2.93
CA LEU A 96 7.88 -6.95 3.05
C LEU A 96 7.02 -5.77 3.55
N SER A 97 7.54 -5.01 4.51
CA SER A 97 6.96 -3.74 4.94
C SER A 97 8.01 -2.89 5.65
N PHE A 98 8.39 -1.79 5.04
CA PHE A 98 9.32 -0.83 5.61
C PHE A 98 8.68 -0.08 6.79
N LEU A 99 7.39 0.23 6.69
CA LEU A 99 6.64 0.84 7.80
C LEU A 99 6.60 -0.09 9.02
N ARG A 100 6.39 -1.39 8.82
CA ARG A 100 6.39 -2.35 9.94
C ARG A 100 7.78 -2.52 10.53
N THR A 101 8.84 -2.51 9.72
CA THR A 101 10.23 -2.51 10.18
C THR A 101 10.51 -1.29 11.06
N ALA A 102 10.04 -0.11 10.64
CA ALA A 102 10.27 1.14 11.35
C ALA A 102 9.42 1.31 12.62
N LEU A 103 8.17 0.85 12.60
CA LEU A 103 7.13 1.26 13.55
C LEU A 103 6.41 0.09 14.23
N GLY A 104 6.74 -1.16 13.86
CA GLY A 104 5.99 -2.34 14.31
C GLY A 104 6.13 -2.67 15.79
N GLU A 105 7.13 -2.12 16.49
CA GLU A 105 7.28 -2.35 17.91
C GLU A 105 6.17 -1.60 18.69
N GLY A 106 5.27 -2.37 19.32
CA GLY A 106 4.15 -1.83 20.08
C GLY A 106 3.02 -1.21 19.25
N ARG A 107 3.04 -1.40 17.90
CA ARG A 107 1.99 -0.89 17.00
C ARG A 107 1.56 -1.96 16.01
N ARG A 108 0.31 -1.89 15.58
CA ARG A 108 -0.17 -2.70 14.46
C ARG A 108 -0.01 -1.91 13.17
N VAL A 109 0.72 -2.45 12.21
CA VAL A 109 0.97 -1.80 10.91
C VAL A 109 0.30 -2.62 9.81
N LEU A 110 -0.62 -1.97 9.08
CA LEU A 110 -1.32 -2.51 7.92
C LEU A 110 -0.78 -1.79 6.70
N SER A 111 0.08 -2.40 5.91
CA SER A 111 0.74 -1.71 4.80
C SER A 111 0.87 -2.56 3.56
N LYS A 112 1.13 -1.89 2.43
CA LYS A 112 1.53 -2.54 1.20
C LYS A 112 2.66 -1.74 0.56
N PRO A 113 3.87 -2.29 0.53
CA PRO A 113 4.97 -1.69 -0.20
C PRO A 113 4.78 -1.87 -1.70
N GLY A 114 5.43 -1.00 -2.46
CA GLY A 114 5.63 -1.13 -3.90
C GLY A 114 7.07 -0.81 -4.22
N TYR A 115 7.68 -1.63 -5.03
CA TYR A 115 9.07 -1.45 -5.46
C TYR A 115 9.25 -1.91 -6.90
N GLU A 116 10.16 -1.25 -7.58
CA GLU A 116 10.56 -1.58 -8.94
C GLU A 116 12.04 -1.25 -9.10
N ILE A 117 12.73 -2.06 -9.87
CA ILE A 117 14.12 -1.80 -10.24
C ILE A 117 14.17 -1.04 -11.56
N ASP A 118 15.13 -0.12 -11.69
CA ASP A 118 15.47 0.47 -12.96
C ASP A 118 15.96 -0.61 -13.93
N THR A 119 15.32 -0.70 -15.08
CA THR A 119 15.69 -1.64 -16.12
C THR A 119 15.87 -0.90 -17.43
N PRO A 120 16.59 -1.48 -18.44
CA PRO A 120 16.67 -0.88 -19.77
C PRO A 120 15.32 -0.63 -20.45
N TRP A 121 14.23 -1.17 -19.90
CA TRP A 121 12.87 -1.07 -20.42
C TRP A 121 12.00 -0.12 -19.62
N TYR A 122 12.35 0.13 -18.36
CA TYR A 122 11.68 1.02 -17.44
C TYR A 122 12.75 1.91 -16.79
N ASP A 123 12.82 3.16 -17.23
CA ASP A 123 13.67 4.20 -16.63
C ASP A 123 12.97 4.74 -15.37
N MET A 124 12.79 3.86 -14.37
CA MET A 124 12.11 4.20 -13.14
C MET A 124 12.44 3.22 -12.02
N GLY A 125 13.33 3.63 -11.13
CA GLY A 125 13.38 3.07 -9.79
C GLY A 125 12.14 3.50 -8.99
N ALA A 126 11.64 2.64 -8.13
CA ALA A 126 10.61 2.99 -7.16
C ALA A 126 10.79 2.18 -5.89
N LEU A 127 10.78 2.88 -4.77
CA LEU A 127 10.73 2.26 -3.45
C LEU A 127 9.72 3.00 -2.59
N ASN A 128 8.59 2.38 -2.36
CA ASN A 128 7.43 3.00 -1.73
C ASN A 128 6.91 2.12 -0.61
N ASP A 129 6.33 2.71 0.42
CA ASP A 129 5.44 2.00 1.35
C ASP A 129 4.37 2.96 1.85
N ALA A 130 3.16 2.44 2.01
CA ALA A 130 2.06 3.18 2.60
C ALA A 130 1.15 2.26 3.41
N GLY A 131 0.51 2.84 4.41
CA GLY A 131 -0.33 2.06 5.28
C GLY A 131 -0.93 2.82 6.45
N LEU A 132 -1.68 2.06 7.25
CA LEU A 132 -2.24 2.47 8.52
C LEU A 132 -1.31 2.03 9.65
N VAL A 133 -1.03 2.94 10.55
CA VAL A 133 -0.36 2.65 11.82
C VAL A 133 -1.40 2.78 12.93
N VAL A 134 -1.66 1.69 13.62
CA VAL A 134 -2.67 1.60 14.69
C VAL A 134 -1.94 1.52 16.02
N THR A 135 -2.23 2.45 16.90
CA THR A 135 -1.77 2.49 18.29
C THR A 135 -2.95 2.20 19.23
N ASP A 136 -2.71 2.19 20.52
CA ASP A 136 -3.77 2.02 21.52
C ASP A 136 -4.75 3.19 21.56
N THR A 137 -4.34 4.37 21.09
CA THR A 137 -5.09 5.62 21.22
C THR A 137 -5.43 6.28 19.91
N ASP A 138 -4.80 5.91 18.80
CA ASP A 138 -4.94 6.59 17.53
C ASP A 138 -4.69 5.68 16.33
N VAL A 139 -5.17 6.13 15.16
CA VAL A 139 -4.90 5.51 13.86
C VAL A 139 -4.50 6.61 12.88
N TYR A 140 -3.36 6.46 12.26
CA TYR A 140 -2.88 7.42 11.27
C TYR A 140 -2.35 6.75 10.00
N VAL A 141 -2.24 7.51 8.93
CA VAL A 141 -1.71 7.07 7.63
C VAL A 141 -0.30 7.60 7.46
N ILE A 142 0.58 6.74 6.98
CA ILE A 142 1.87 7.14 6.38
C ILE A 142 1.87 6.69 4.92
N ALA A 143 2.30 7.59 4.02
CA ALA A 143 2.56 7.29 2.62
C ALA A 143 3.92 7.89 2.22
N ILE A 144 4.85 7.02 1.86
CA ILE A 144 6.21 7.39 1.42
C ILE A 144 6.37 6.89 0.00
N MET A 145 6.80 7.77 -0.88
CA MET A 145 7.13 7.43 -2.26
C MET A 145 8.49 8.01 -2.61
N SER A 146 9.29 7.25 -3.31
CA SER A 146 10.60 7.67 -3.79
C SER A 146 10.88 7.08 -5.18
N ASP A 147 11.83 7.67 -5.88
CA ASP A 147 12.44 7.21 -7.10
C ASP A 147 13.73 6.41 -6.87
N ALA A 148 13.96 5.98 -5.63
CA ALA A 148 15.09 5.14 -5.29
C ALA A 148 14.92 3.75 -5.89
N ASP A 149 16.01 3.22 -6.44
CA ASP A 149 16.04 1.86 -6.93
C ASP A 149 15.90 0.84 -5.80
N TYR A 150 15.15 -0.21 -6.08
CA TYR A 150 15.17 -1.42 -5.30
C TYR A 150 16.18 -2.39 -5.91
N ASP A 151 17.32 -2.57 -5.26
CA ASP A 151 18.34 -3.52 -5.71
C ASP A 151 18.07 -4.90 -5.13
N ASP A 152 17.63 -5.81 -6.01
CA ASP A 152 17.27 -7.19 -5.66
C ASP A 152 18.51 -8.04 -5.27
N GLU A 153 19.71 -7.65 -5.70
CA GLU A 153 20.93 -8.41 -5.42
C GLU A 153 21.53 -8.10 -4.04
N TYR A 154 21.27 -6.92 -3.51
CA TYR A 154 21.82 -6.44 -2.23
C TYR A 154 20.81 -5.67 -1.38
N PHE A 155 19.66 -6.12 -1.16
CA PHE A 155 18.53 -5.67 -0.29
C PHE A 155 18.78 -4.50 0.69
N THR A 156 19.91 -3.82 0.66
CA THR A 156 20.43 -3.08 1.79
C THR A 156 20.64 -1.59 1.58
N ASP A 157 20.76 -1.09 0.34
CA ASP A 157 21.28 0.28 0.21
C ASP A 157 20.21 1.36 0.26
N ASN A 158 18.98 1.11 -0.17
CA ASN A 158 17.93 2.15 -0.21
C ASN A 158 16.78 1.91 0.79
N GLU A 159 16.61 0.70 1.31
CA GLU A 159 15.54 0.40 2.29
C GLU A 159 15.64 1.26 3.54
N HIS A 160 16.86 1.52 4.02
CA HIS A 160 17.09 2.36 5.20
C HIS A 160 16.51 3.77 5.03
N LEU A 161 16.46 4.31 3.79
CA LEU A 161 15.88 5.63 3.55
C LEU A 161 14.40 5.67 3.91
N ILE A 162 13.64 4.65 3.50
CA ILE A 162 12.21 4.55 3.80
C ILE A 162 11.98 4.24 5.28
N VAL A 163 12.78 3.35 5.86
CA VAL A 163 12.71 2.98 7.29
C VAL A 163 13.04 4.18 8.18
N ASP A 164 14.10 4.93 7.88
CA ASP A 164 14.50 6.11 8.65
C ASP A 164 13.46 7.22 8.55
N LEU A 165 12.93 7.46 7.33
CA LEU A 165 11.87 8.45 7.13
C LEU A 165 10.58 8.05 7.85
N ALA A 166 10.17 6.78 7.77
CA ALA A 166 9.01 6.27 8.49
C ALA A 166 9.16 6.42 10.00
N SER A 167 10.36 6.10 10.54
CA SER A 167 10.68 6.29 11.96
C SER A 167 10.59 7.76 12.38
N ALA A 168 11.13 8.67 11.55
CA ALA A 168 11.05 10.11 11.80
C ALA A 168 9.62 10.65 11.77
N LEU A 169 8.80 10.18 10.82
CA LEU A 169 7.39 10.54 10.71
C LEU A 169 6.58 10.02 11.92
N GLY A 170 6.80 8.78 12.35
CA GLY A 170 6.18 8.24 13.55
C GLY A 170 6.55 9.03 14.81
N ALA A 171 7.82 9.38 14.98
CA ALA A 171 8.26 10.21 16.10
C ALA A 171 7.69 11.64 16.05
N ALA A 172 7.50 12.19 14.86
CA ALA A 172 6.84 13.49 14.69
C ALA A 172 5.35 13.43 15.07
N HIS A 173 4.66 12.39 14.64
CA HIS A 173 3.26 12.13 15.01
C HIS A 173 3.11 12.03 16.54
N ASP A 174 3.93 11.21 17.21
CA ASP A 174 3.87 11.03 18.66
C ASP A 174 4.08 12.38 19.42
N ARG A 175 5.01 13.22 18.94
CA ARG A 175 5.20 14.56 19.53
C ARG A 175 3.97 15.46 19.36
N LEU A 176 3.34 15.45 18.17
CA LEU A 176 2.15 16.27 17.93
C LEU A 176 0.97 15.84 18.81
N LEU A 177 0.79 14.55 19.05
CA LEU A 177 -0.21 14.06 19.99
C LEU A 177 0.07 14.51 21.41
N PHE A 178 1.33 14.45 21.85
CA PHE A 178 1.72 14.84 23.20
C PHE A 178 1.62 16.35 23.45
N GLU A 179 1.92 17.17 22.44
CA GLU A 179 1.84 18.65 22.53
C GLU A 179 0.40 19.16 22.37
N GLY A 180 -0.51 18.36 21.80
CA GLY A 180 -1.92 18.71 21.59
C GLY A 180 -2.87 18.25 22.71
N ALA A 181 -2.37 17.50 23.68
CA ALA A 181 -3.13 17.02 24.85
C ALA A 181 -2.95 17.95 26.05
#